data_7b594c8ad314bd35ad7b7ae7a6f119e0
#
_entry.id   7b594c8ad314bd35ad7b7ae7a6f119e0
#
_cell.length_a   1.000
_cell.length_b   1.000
_cell.length_c   1.000
_cell.angle_alpha   90.00
_cell.angle_beta   90.00
_cell.angle_gamma   90.00
#
_symmetry.space_group_name_H-M   'P 1'
#
loop_
_entity.id
_entity.type
_entity.pdbx_description
1 polymer ?
#
loop_
_entity_poly.entity_id
_entity_poly.type
_entity_poly.pdbx_seq_one_letter_code
_entity_poly.pdbx_strand_id
1 'polypeptide(L)'
;MKYMLLTGLLLGSLTVQAQVSGTVKDQAGEPIIGANVFWKNIPGGVATREDGTFSISKPDKSNHLIVSFIGYENDTIQVNDKKAVLDVVLREGMELSEVQIVSRKLSTLKLRSSVMNEEIITSDELCRAACCNLGESFVTNPSVDVSYSDAATGAKQIKLLGLSGTYVQMLTENIPNYRGAASPYGLGYVPGPWMHSIQVSKGISSVKNGYEALTGQINVEFKKPQLPEADWVSANLFASTTNRYEANADATVKLSKRWSTSLLAHYENETKAHDGNDDGFADIPRIEQYNFWNRWAYMGDHYVFQAGIKALDESRKGGQVSHSGVPAADRYEIDIDTRRYEAFTKNAYIFNKEKNTNLALILSGTLHNQDALYGRKIYNVDQSNAYASLMFETEFTKEHNLSAGFSYNYDGYDQHYRLTNNAETPLTKAFARESVGGAYAQY
;
A
#
# COMPACT_ATOMS: atom_id res chain seq x y z
N MET A 1 23.93 -73.64 13.77
CA MET A 1 24.18 -73.38 15.23
C MET A 1 25.20 -72.22 15.28
N LYS A 2 24.88 -71.25 16.07
CA LYS A 2 25.60 -70.04 16.52
C LYS A 2 25.36 -68.74 15.70
N TYR A 3 24.43 -68.00 16.23
CA TYR A 3 24.19 -66.61 16.00
C TYR A 3 25.31 -65.75 16.58
N MET A 4 25.78 -64.78 15.84
CA MET A 4 26.67 -63.75 16.38
C MET A 4 26.01 -62.40 16.10
N LEU A 5 25.44 -61.84 17.14
CA LEU A 5 24.91 -60.47 17.20
C LEU A 5 26.07 -59.47 17.03
N LEU A 6 26.00 -58.62 16.00
CA LEU A 6 26.82 -57.43 15.86
C LEU A 6 25.99 -56.24 16.21
N THR A 7 26.11 -55.76 17.43
CA THR A 7 25.54 -54.49 17.93
C THR A 7 26.41 -53.36 17.39
N GLY A 8 25.94 -52.73 16.32
CA GLY A 8 26.52 -51.51 15.83
C GLY A 8 26.08 -50.31 16.68
N LEU A 9 26.99 -49.76 17.41
CA LEU A 9 26.83 -48.51 18.18
C LEU A 9 26.76 -47.33 17.21
N LEU A 10 25.57 -46.82 16.94
CA LEU A 10 25.36 -45.56 16.21
C LEU A 10 25.72 -44.39 17.16
N LEU A 11 26.95 -43.94 17.13
CA LEU A 11 27.33 -42.65 17.67
C LEU A 11 26.74 -41.54 16.78
N GLY A 12 25.52 -41.09 17.12
CA GLY A 12 24.97 -39.87 16.61
C GLY A 12 25.84 -38.66 17.04
N SER A 13 26.65 -38.14 16.13
CA SER A 13 27.34 -36.89 16.35
C SER A 13 26.31 -35.77 16.46
N LEU A 14 26.00 -35.39 17.71
CA LEU A 14 25.32 -34.13 18.02
C LEU A 14 26.25 -32.99 17.59
N THR A 15 26.06 -32.48 16.40
CA THR A 15 26.65 -31.20 16.00
C THR A 15 26.02 -30.11 16.88
N VAL A 16 26.71 -29.71 17.92
CA VAL A 16 26.37 -28.50 18.67
C VAL A 16 26.59 -27.32 17.75
N GLN A 17 25.56 -26.90 17.07
CA GLN A 17 25.60 -25.64 16.33
C GLN A 17 25.81 -24.51 17.32
N ALA A 18 26.82 -23.69 17.07
CA ALA A 18 27.10 -22.51 17.84
C ALA A 18 25.92 -21.52 17.70
N GLN A 19 25.22 -21.25 18.80
CA GLN A 19 24.07 -20.37 18.85
C GLN A 19 24.42 -19.10 19.60
N VAL A 20 24.07 -17.96 18.99
CA VAL A 20 24.06 -16.64 19.63
C VAL A 20 22.65 -16.39 20.11
N SER A 21 22.49 -16.08 21.40
CA SER A 21 21.21 -15.79 22.02
C SER A 21 21.23 -14.41 22.67
N GLY A 22 20.05 -13.86 22.94
CA GLY A 22 19.95 -12.57 23.60
C GLY A 22 18.52 -12.14 23.83
N THR A 23 18.36 -10.94 24.39
CA THR A 23 17.09 -10.24 24.56
C THR A 23 17.13 -8.91 23.84
N VAL A 24 16.00 -8.52 23.25
CA VAL A 24 15.80 -7.21 22.63
C VAL A 24 14.75 -6.47 23.44
N LYS A 25 15.09 -5.25 23.88
CA LYS A 25 14.26 -4.39 24.70
C LYS A 25 14.20 -2.99 24.11
N ASP A 26 13.21 -2.23 24.48
CA ASP A 26 13.16 -0.79 24.24
C ASP A 26 13.93 -0.01 25.33
N GLN A 27 13.92 1.33 25.22
CA GLN A 27 14.58 2.21 26.19
C GLN A 27 13.89 2.23 27.56
N ALA A 28 12.62 1.83 27.65
CA ALA A 28 11.90 1.68 28.90
C ALA A 28 12.19 0.33 29.60
N GLY A 29 12.91 -0.57 28.90
CA GLY A 29 13.26 -1.91 29.40
C GLY A 29 12.20 -2.97 29.08
N GLU A 30 11.16 -2.62 28.31
CA GLU A 30 10.12 -3.54 27.89
C GLU A 30 10.62 -4.45 26.74
N PRO A 31 10.30 -5.75 26.75
CA PRO A 31 10.74 -6.66 25.71
C PRO A 31 10.08 -6.36 24.38
N ILE A 32 10.88 -6.24 23.32
CA ILE A 32 10.38 -6.05 21.96
C ILE A 32 10.09 -7.41 21.33
N ILE A 33 8.82 -7.68 21.08
CA ILE A 33 8.33 -8.93 20.49
C ILE A 33 8.32 -8.79 18.96
N GLY A 34 8.88 -9.76 18.24
CA GLY A 34 8.89 -9.77 16.80
C GLY A 34 9.97 -8.90 16.15
N ALA A 35 10.95 -8.42 16.93
CA ALA A 35 12.14 -7.77 16.38
C ALA A 35 12.92 -8.75 15.50
N ASN A 36 13.33 -8.28 14.31
CA ASN A 36 14.10 -9.08 13.37
C ASN A 36 15.56 -9.10 13.75
N VAL A 37 16.13 -10.30 13.87
CA VAL A 37 17.53 -10.53 14.17
C VAL A 37 18.16 -11.35 13.06
N PHE A 38 19.09 -10.76 12.33
CA PHE A 38 19.69 -11.39 11.16
C PHE A 38 21.16 -11.00 10.96
N TRP A 39 21.91 -11.84 10.23
CA TRP A 39 23.31 -11.59 9.91
C TRP A 39 23.45 -10.74 8.65
N LYS A 40 24.33 -9.74 8.68
CA LYS A 40 24.61 -8.87 7.52
C LYS A 40 25.05 -9.69 6.32
N ASN A 41 24.39 -9.47 5.18
CA ASN A 41 24.63 -10.15 3.88
C ASN A 41 24.39 -11.68 3.89
N ILE A 42 23.59 -12.20 4.83
CA ILE A 42 23.20 -13.60 4.86
C ILE A 42 21.68 -13.69 4.84
N PRO A 43 21.09 -14.44 3.90
CA PRO A 43 19.66 -14.63 3.85
C PRO A 43 19.18 -15.45 5.05
N GLY A 44 18.06 -15.01 5.67
CA GLY A 44 17.45 -15.64 6.82
C GLY A 44 17.80 -14.95 8.14
N GLY A 45 16.85 -14.99 9.06
CA GLY A 45 16.95 -14.44 10.40
C GLY A 45 15.93 -15.10 11.33
N VAL A 46 15.80 -14.59 12.55
CA VAL A 46 14.81 -15.02 13.53
C VAL A 46 14.10 -13.79 14.07
N ALA A 47 12.85 -13.96 14.49
CA ALA A 47 12.13 -12.94 15.23
C ALA A 47 12.22 -13.20 16.73
N THR A 48 12.23 -12.14 17.56
CA THR A 48 12.17 -12.26 19.01
C THR A 48 10.83 -12.84 19.47
N ARG A 49 10.87 -13.62 20.54
CA ARG A 49 9.71 -14.27 21.16
C ARG A 49 8.92 -13.27 22.02
N GLU A 50 7.85 -13.76 22.67
CA GLU A 50 6.98 -12.96 23.54
C GLU A 50 7.71 -12.30 24.72
N ASP A 51 8.80 -12.87 25.16
CA ASP A 51 9.70 -12.38 26.22
C ASP A 51 10.87 -11.54 25.69
N GLY A 52 10.85 -11.18 24.38
CA GLY A 52 11.93 -10.45 23.72
C GLY A 52 13.18 -11.29 23.44
N THR A 53 13.19 -12.58 23.73
CA THR A 53 14.36 -13.44 23.53
C THR A 53 14.51 -13.89 22.08
N PHE A 54 15.76 -14.08 21.66
CA PHE A 54 16.10 -14.68 20.37
C PHE A 54 17.22 -15.70 20.49
N SER A 55 17.31 -16.59 19.51
CA SER A 55 18.43 -17.50 19.34
C SER A 55 18.67 -17.75 17.86
N ILE A 56 19.89 -17.45 17.37
CA ILE A 56 20.27 -17.53 15.97
C ILE A 56 21.62 -18.25 15.84
N SER A 57 21.74 -19.12 14.83
CA SER A 57 23.01 -19.80 14.52
C SER A 57 24.02 -18.81 13.94
N LYS A 58 25.27 -18.85 14.43
CA LYS A 58 26.33 -17.97 13.93
C LYS A 58 26.94 -18.55 12.65
N PRO A 59 26.86 -17.86 11.52
CA PRO A 59 27.51 -18.28 10.27
C PRO A 59 29.01 -17.91 10.30
N ASP A 60 29.82 -18.67 9.58
CA ASP A 60 31.25 -18.37 9.46
C ASP A 60 31.56 -17.15 8.57
N LYS A 61 30.59 -16.71 7.76
CA LYS A 61 30.75 -15.65 6.74
C LYS A 61 30.40 -14.24 7.22
N SER A 62 29.82 -14.06 8.41
CA SER A 62 29.45 -12.74 8.94
C SER A 62 29.65 -12.65 10.45
N ASN A 63 30.19 -11.52 10.89
CA ASN A 63 30.33 -11.20 12.31
C ASN A 63 29.42 -10.01 12.74
N HIS A 64 28.58 -9.49 11.85
CA HIS A 64 27.71 -8.37 12.13
C HIS A 64 26.26 -8.87 12.22
N LEU A 65 25.72 -8.82 13.44
CA LEU A 65 24.31 -9.12 13.72
C LEU A 65 23.53 -7.80 13.65
N ILE A 66 22.47 -7.78 12.86
CA ILE A 66 21.58 -6.65 12.76
C ILE A 66 20.29 -6.99 13.49
N VAL A 67 19.87 -6.06 14.36
CA VAL A 67 18.57 -6.14 15.04
C VAL A 67 17.75 -4.95 14.58
N SER A 68 16.57 -5.23 14.04
CA SER A 68 15.67 -4.20 13.52
C SER A 68 14.24 -4.45 13.97
N PHE A 69 13.54 -3.38 14.26
CA PHE A 69 12.11 -3.39 14.54
C PHE A 69 11.48 -2.11 14.03
N ILE A 70 10.22 -2.19 13.59
CA ILE A 70 9.51 -1.06 13.01
C ILE A 70 9.31 0.00 14.09
N GLY A 71 9.65 1.26 13.77
CA GLY A 71 9.62 2.35 14.73
C GLY A 71 10.91 2.49 15.56
N TYR A 72 11.91 1.64 15.33
CA TYR A 72 13.20 1.69 16.02
C TYR A 72 14.37 1.82 15.05
N GLU A 73 15.44 2.44 15.48
CA GLU A 73 16.71 2.45 14.75
C GLU A 73 17.31 1.05 14.71
N ASN A 74 17.80 0.65 13.52
CA ASN A 74 18.50 -0.63 13.39
C ASN A 74 19.80 -0.61 14.16
N ASP A 75 20.01 -1.59 15.04
CA ASP A 75 21.28 -1.76 15.73
C ASP A 75 22.13 -2.84 15.04
N THR A 76 23.43 -2.55 14.88
CA THR A 76 24.39 -3.47 14.26
C THR A 76 25.48 -3.82 15.25
N ILE A 77 25.49 -5.06 15.72
CA ILE A 77 26.34 -5.57 16.78
C ILE A 77 27.42 -6.46 16.19
N GLN A 78 28.68 -6.21 16.53
CA GLN A 78 29.77 -7.08 16.15
C GLN A 78 29.89 -8.24 17.14
N VAL A 79 29.67 -9.46 16.65
CA VAL A 79 29.68 -10.70 17.44
C VAL A 79 30.86 -11.57 17.04
N ASN A 80 31.90 -11.59 17.86
CA ASN A 80 33.10 -12.38 17.58
C ASN A 80 33.01 -13.81 18.16
N ASP A 81 32.28 -14.00 19.26
CA ASP A 81 32.11 -15.29 19.93
C ASP A 81 30.96 -16.12 19.36
N LYS A 82 31.18 -17.43 19.21
CA LYS A 82 30.18 -18.38 18.73
C LYS A 82 29.07 -18.70 19.77
N LYS A 83 29.23 -18.26 21.02
CA LYS A 83 28.27 -18.45 22.14
C LYS A 83 28.06 -17.15 22.92
N ALA A 84 27.78 -16.05 22.22
CA ALA A 84 27.52 -14.78 22.85
C ALA A 84 26.06 -14.71 23.36
N VAL A 85 25.87 -14.14 24.55
CA VAL A 85 24.57 -13.71 25.06
C VAL A 85 24.53 -12.19 24.97
N LEU A 86 23.54 -11.65 24.26
CA LEU A 86 23.43 -10.23 23.94
C LEU A 86 22.22 -9.62 24.65
N ASP A 87 22.39 -8.43 25.20
CA ASP A 87 21.28 -7.57 25.66
C ASP A 87 21.23 -6.35 24.75
N VAL A 88 20.20 -6.28 23.90
CA VAL A 88 20.08 -5.30 22.84
C VAL A 88 18.98 -4.32 23.21
N VAL A 89 19.32 -3.04 23.28
CA VAL A 89 18.35 -1.98 23.53
C VAL A 89 18.16 -1.18 22.24
N LEU A 90 17.02 -1.35 21.59
CA LEU A 90 16.68 -0.56 20.41
C LEU A 90 16.18 0.83 20.83
N ARG A 91 16.57 1.81 20.03
CA ARG A 91 16.14 3.20 20.20
C ARG A 91 14.95 3.44 19.29
N GLU A 92 13.93 4.12 19.79
CA GLU A 92 12.83 4.54 18.95
C GLU A 92 13.34 5.47 17.86
N GLY A 93 13.07 5.12 16.60
CA GLY A 93 13.41 5.92 15.44
C GLY A 93 12.19 6.72 15.00
N MET A 94 12.37 8.02 14.73
CA MET A 94 11.28 8.84 14.21
C MET A 94 10.96 8.53 12.74
N GLU A 95 9.66 8.39 12.43
CA GLU A 95 9.13 8.16 11.09
C GLU A 95 9.28 9.38 10.17
N LEU A 96 10.44 9.53 9.56
CA LEU A 96 10.57 10.00 8.19
C LEU A 96 11.17 8.91 7.31
N SER A 97 11.37 7.77 7.89
CA SER A 97 11.94 6.63 7.20
C SER A 97 10.82 5.79 6.63
N GLU A 98 10.76 5.75 5.33
CA GLU A 98 10.37 4.58 4.62
C GLU A 98 10.79 3.34 5.43
N VAL A 99 9.82 2.63 5.99
CA VAL A 99 10.08 1.41 6.74
C VAL A 99 10.65 0.39 5.77
N GLN A 100 11.98 0.26 5.73
CA GLN A 100 12.63 -0.84 5.04
C GLN A 100 12.43 -2.10 5.88
N ILE A 101 11.37 -2.85 5.58
CA ILE A 101 11.16 -4.17 6.17
C ILE A 101 12.06 -5.15 5.44
N VAL A 102 13.24 -5.41 5.99
CA VAL A 102 14.12 -6.47 5.53
C VAL A 102 13.82 -7.75 6.32
N SER A 103 12.63 -8.31 6.13
CA SER A 103 12.30 -9.65 6.61
C SER A 103 11.33 -10.35 5.66
N ARG A 104 11.81 -11.38 5.00
CA ARG A 104 11.07 -12.19 4.03
C ARG A 104 10.06 -13.19 4.63
N LYS A 105 9.64 -13.07 5.89
CA LYS A 105 8.81 -14.10 6.54
C LYS A 105 7.57 -13.65 7.29
N LEU A 106 7.30 -12.38 7.44
CA LEU A 106 6.08 -11.91 8.11
C LEU A 106 5.11 -11.33 7.09
N SER A 107 3.99 -11.99 6.90
CA SER A 107 2.95 -11.63 5.95
C SER A 107 2.17 -10.38 6.35
N THR A 108 1.92 -10.25 7.65
CA THR A 108 1.24 -9.08 8.24
C THR A 108 1.93 -8.70 9.53
N LEU A 109 2.31 -7.43 9.65
CA LEU A 109 2.98 -6.89 10.82
C LEU A 109 2.02 -6.00 11.59
N LYS A 110 1.89 -6.23 12.90
CA LYS A 110 1.19 -5.33 13.82
C LYS A 110 2.20 -4.44 14.51
N LEU A 111 2.06 -3.13 14.32
CA LEU A 111 2.87 -2.13 15.00
C LEU A 111 2.34 -1.95 16.43
N ARG A 112 3.02 -2.54 17.41
CA ARG A 112 2.64 -2.43 18.83
C ARG A 112 3.15 -1.15 19.49
N SER A 113 4.17 -0.52 18.92
CA SER A 113 4.75 0.73 19.41
C SER A 113 4.02 1.99 18.97
N SER A 114 3.13 1.89 17.96
CA SER A 114 2.28 3.01 17.55
C SER A 114 1.13 3.19 18.54
N VAL A 115 0.83 4.44 18.88
CA VAL A 115 -0.38 4.82 19.64
C VAL A 115 -1.65 4.40 18.87
N MET A 116 -1.52 4.18 17.56
CA MET A 116 -2.58 3.74 16.67
C MET A 116 -2.49 2.22 16.42
N ASN A 117 -3.66 1.58 16.24
CA ASN A 117 -3.71 0.17 15.87
C ASN A 117 -3.42 0.01 14.38
N GLU A 118 -2.15 -0.10 14.03
CA GLU A 118 -1.68 -0.20 12.65
C GLU A 118 -1.26 -1.62 12.29
N GLU A 119 -1.63 -2.03 11.10
CA GLU A 119 -1.23 -3.29 10.47
C GLU A 119 -0.60 -2.97 9.11
N ILE A 120 0.51 -3.64 8.79
CA ILE A 120 1.16 -3.54 7.48
C ILE A 120 1.03 -4.87 6.77
N ILE A 121 0.41 -4.86 5.59
CA ILE A 121 0.37 -5.98 4.65
C ILE A 121 1.59 -5.81 3.74
N THR A 122 2.49 -6.77 3.78
CA THR A 122 3.77 -6.71 3.04
C THR A 122 3.63 -7.21 1.61
N SER A 123 4.65 -6.95 0.78
CA SER A 123 4.73 -7.46 -0.59
C SER A 123 4.63 -8.99 -0.66
N ASP A 124 5.15 -9.71 0.32
CA ASP A 124 5.08 -11.18 0.37
C ASP A 124 3.65 -11.69 0.57
N GLU A 125 2.84 -10.98 1.37
CA GLU A 125 1.41 -11.27 1.52
C GLU A 125 0.63 -10.93 0.25
N LEU A 126 0.90 -9.76 -0.35
CA LEU A 126 0.29 -9.34 -1.60
C LEU A 126 0.57 -10.34 -2.73
N CYS A 127 1.80 -10.85 -2.82
CA CYS A 127 2.16 -11.91 -3.77
C CYS A 127 1.41 -13.23 -3.48
N ARG A 128 1.26 -13.63 -2.21
CA ARG A 128 0.51 -14.83 -1.82
C ARG A 128 -0.97 -14.73 -2.11
N ALA A 129 -1.56 -13.57 -1.90
CA ALA A 129 -2.94 -13.31 -2.25
C ALA A 129 -3.17 -13.28 -3.77
N ALA A 130 -2.08 -13.27 -4.58
CA ALA A 130 -2.13 -13.16 -6.04
C ALA A 130 -3.07 -12.04 -6.52
N CYS A 131 -3.03 -10.91 -5.80
CA CYS A 131 -3.97 -9.81 -6.00
C CYS A 131 -3.74 -9.11 -7.33
N CYS A 132 -4.80 -8.98 -8.10
CA CYS A 132 -4.80 -8.23 -9.35
C CYS A 132 -4.94 -6.72 -9.09
N ASN A 133 -5.67 -6.32 -8.03
CA ASN A 133 -5.87 -4.93 -7.64
C ASN A 133 -5.97 -4.76 -6.12
N LEU A 134 -6.01 -3.50 -5.66
CA LEU A 134 -6.09 -3.18 -4.24
C LEU A 134 -7.32 -3.79 -3.55
N GLY A 135 -8.48 -3.86 -4.22
CA GLY A 135 -9.68 -4.46 -3.64
C GLY A 135 -9.51 -5.95 -3.33
N GLU A 136 -8.71 -6.66 -4.09
CA GLU A 136 -8.44 -8.10 -3.89
C GLU A 136 -7.35 -8.34 -2.84
N SER A 137 -6.56 -7.33 -2.51
CA SER A 137 -5.43 -7.44 -1.59
C SER A 137 -5.83 -7.72 -0.14
N PHE A 138 -7.08 -7.51 0.21
CA PHE A 138 -7.58 -7.70 1.58
C PHE A 138 -8.23 -9.06 1.82
N VAL A 139 -8.33 -9.93 0.81
CA VAL A 139 -8.99 -11.25 0.92
C VAL A 139 -8.35 -12.11 2.01
N THR A 140 -7.05 -11.99 2.22
CA THR A 140 -6.31 -12.73 3.25
C THR A 140 -6.25 -11.99 4.59
N ASN A 141 -6.69 -10.72 4.65
CA ASN A 141 -6.61 -9.91 5.86
C ASN A 141 -8.00 -9.83 6.55
N PRO A 142 -8.17 -10.45 7.74
CA PRO A 142 -9.46 -10.46 8.45
C PRO A 142 -9.83 -9.10 9.04
N SER A 143 -8.94 -8.11 8.96
CA SER A 143 -9.13 -6.79 9.55
C SER A 143 -9.89 -5.82 8.65
N VAL A 144 -9.93 -6.11 7.35
CA VAL A 144 -10.54 -5.28 6.32
C VAL A 144 -11.54 -6.12 5.54
N ASP A 145 -12.79 -5.71 5.57
CA ASP A 145 -13.83 -6.34 4.74
C ASP A 145 -13.99 -5.53 3.44
N VAL A 146 -13.89 -6.23 2.32
CA VAL A 146 -14.14 -5.65 1.00
C VAL A 146 -15.34 -6.35 0.38
N SER A 147 -16.32 -5.57 -0.01
CA SER A 147 -17.53 -6.06 -0.65
C SER A 147 -17.90 -5.23 -1.86
N TYR A 148 -18.65 -5.82 -2.77
CA TYR A 148 -19.28 -5.04 -3.83
C TYR A 148 -20.33 -4.13 -3.23
N SER A 149 -20.28 -2.84 -3.54
CA SER A 149 -21.36 -1.88 -3.26
C SER A 149 -22.41 -1.93 -4.37
N ASP A 150 -21.98 -2.27 -5.57
CA ASP A 150 -22.82 -2.54 -6.75
C ASP A 150 -22.11 -3.56 -7.67
N ALA A 151 -22.70 -4.74 -7.81
CA ALA A 151 -22.13 -5.81 -8.61
C ALA A 151 -22.19 -5.50 -10.11
N ALA A 152 -23.27 -4.86 -10.58
CA ALA A 152 -23.48 -4.58 -11.99
C ALA A 152 -22.42 -3.64 -12.59
N THR A 153 -21.92 -2.71 -11.80
CA THR A 153 -20.82 -1.80 -12.18
C THR A 153 -19.45 -2.26 -11.69
N GLY A 154 -19.40 -3.31 -10.83
CA GLY A 154 -18.19 -3.76 -10.19
C GLY A 154 -17.64 -2.79 -9.12
N ALA A 155 -18.47 -1.84 -8.67
CA ALA A 155 -18.08 -0.93 -7.61
C ALA A 155 -17.84 -1.67 -6.30
N LYS A 156 -16.67 -1.45 -5.69
CA LYS A 156 -16.23 -2.07 -4.44
C LYS A 156 -16.16 -1.03 -3.33
N GLN A 157 -16.40 -1.46 -2.11
CA GLN A 157 -16.20 -0.64 -0.91
C GLN A 157 -15.43 -1.39 0.14
N ILE A 158 -14.62 -0.65 0.88
CA ILE A 158 -13.94 -1.15 2.07
C ILE A 158 -14.81 -0.85 3.28
N LYS A 159 -14.89 -1.81 4.22
CA LYS A 159 -15.51 -1.62 5.53
C LYS A 159 -14.46 -1.79 6.61
N LEU A 160 -14.33 -0.79 7.46
CA LEU A 160 -13.53 -0.86 8.68
C LEU A 160 -14.46 -0.66 9.88
N LEU A 161 -14.28 -1.49 10.91
CA LEU A 161 -15.10 -1.45 12.13
C LEU A 161 -16.62 -1.55 11.85
N GLY A 162 -17.00 -2.22 10.76
CA GLY A 162 -18.40 -2.43 10.36
C GLY A 162 -19.05 -1.25 9.63
N LEU A 163 -18.33 -0.14 9.40
CA LEU A 163 -18.83 1.03 8.67
C LEU A 163 -18.31 1.06 7.23
N SER A 164 -19.15 1.62 6.34
CA SER A 164 -18.87 1.66 4.89
C SER A 164 -17.70 2.57 4.50
N GLY A 165 -17.23 2.39 3.27
CA GLY A 165 -16.01 3.01 2.76
C GLY A 165 -15.96 4.54 2.74
N THR A 166 -17.08 5.23 2.78
CA THR A 166 -17.13 6.70 2.91
C THR A 166 -16.53 7.24 4.21
N TYR A 167 -16.38 6.39 5.22
CA TYR A 167 -15.78 6.73 6.52
C TYR A 167 -14.33 6.27 6.65
N VAL A 168 -13.78 5.65 5.60
CA VAL A 168 -12.39 5.19 5.52
C VAL A 168 -11.61 6.15 4.63
N GLN A 169 -10.57 6.75 5.16
CA GLN A 169 -9.68 7.58 4.37
C GLN A 169 -8.74 6.72 3.52
N MET A 170 -8.75 6.97 2.21
CA MET A 170 -7.83 6.35 1.28
C MET A 170 -6.64 7.27 1.02
N LEU A 171 -5.43 6.73 1.17
CA LEU A 171 -4.18 7.43 0.91
C LEU A 171 -3.33 6.64 -0.09
N THR A 172 -2.57 7.34 -0.89
CA THR A 172 -1.47 6.80 -1.67
C THR A 172 -0.20 7.53 -1.25
N GLU A 173 0.71 6.80 -0.60
CA GLU A 173 1.96 7.37 -0.08
C GLU A 173 1.72 8.62 0.78
N ASN A 174 0.76 8.54 1.71
CA ASN A 174 0.34 9.62 2.61
C ASN A 174 -0.27 10.86 1.91
N ILE A 175 -0.74 10.71 0.68
CA ILE A 175 -1.50 11.73 -0.04
C ILE A 175 -2.97 11.27 -0.13
N PRO A 176 -3.96 12.05 0.31
CA PRO A 176 -5.38 11.72 0.13
C PRO A 176 -5.71 11.45 -1.34
N ASN A 177 -6.33 10.30 -1.61
CA ASN A 177 -6.63 9.87 -2.98
C ASN A 177 -7.93 9.05 -3.06
N TYR A 178 -8.42 8.77 -4.25
CA TYR A 178 -9.61 7.95 -4.55
C TYR A 178 -10.87 8.39 -3.78
N ARG A 179 -11.09 9.68 -3.71
CA ARG A 179 -12.23 10.32 -3.07
C ARG A 179 -13.23 10.86 -4.12
N GLY A 180 -14.43 11.23 -3.68
CA GLY A 180 -15.47 11.79 -4.56
C GLY A 180 -15.89 10.82 -5.66
N ALA A 181 -15.85 11.27 -6.91
CA ALA A 181 -16.26 10.48 -8.08
C ALA A 181 -15.42 9.21 -8.29
N ALA A 182 -14.15 9.23 -7.88
CA ALA A 182 -13.27 8.07 -7.99
C ALA A 182 -13.54 6.98 -6.92
N SER A 183 -14.26 7.30 -5.83
CA SER A 183 -14.42 6.39 -4.69
C SER A 183 -15.03 5.02 -5.04
N PRO A 184 -16.04 4.88 -5.92
CA PRO A 184 -16.64 3.58 -6.24
C PRO A 184 -15.68 2.61 -6.94
N TYR A 185 -14.75 3.12 -7.74
CA TYR A 185 -13.88 2.31 -8.60
C TYR A 185 -12.40 2.41 -8.23
N GLY A 186 -12.04 3.31 -7.32
CA GLY A 186 -10.65 3.61 -6.93
C GLY A 186 -9.83 2.41 -6.47
N LEU A 187 -10.47 1.39 -5.90
CA LEU A 187 -9.80 0.14 -5.51
C LEU A 187 -9.32 -0.66 -6.73
N GLY A 188 -9.99 -0.53 -7.90
CA GLY A 188 -9.58 -1.11 -9.16
C GLY A 188 -8.47 -0.33 -9.86
N TYR A 189 -8.23 0.95 -9.52
CA TYR A 189 -7.23 1.80 -10.16
C TYR A 189 -5.80 1.56 -9.65
N VAL A 190 -5.63 0.64 -8.71
CA VAL A 190 -4.34 0.29 -8.12
C VAL A 190 -3.99 -1.15 -8.49
N PRO A 191 -3.13 -1.37 -9.49
CA PRO A 191 -2.68 -2.70 -9.85
C PRO A 191 -1.90 -3.37 -8.71
N GLY A 192 -2.19 -4.65 -8.46
CA GLY A 192 -1.56 -5.45 -7.41
C GLY A 192 -0.03 -5.45 -7.48
N PRO A 193 0.56 -5.76 -8.65
CA PRO A 193 2.01 -5.81 -8.82
C PRO A 193 2.75 -4.48 -8.61
N TRP A 194 2.03 -3.34 -8.55
CA TRP A 194 2.64 -2.03 -8.27
C TRP A 194 2.82 -1.75 -6.79
N MET A 195 2.09 -2.48 -5.93
CA MET A 195 2.10 -2.24 -4.49
C MET A 195 3.34 -2.83 -3.83
N HIS A 196 3.97 -2.06 -2.96
CA HIS A 196 5.04 -2.49 -2.08
C HIS A 196 4.49 -2.94 -0.73
N SER A 197 3.58 -2.16 -0.17
CA SER A 197 2.88 -2.49 1.09
C SER A 197 1.56 -1.73 1.20
N ILE A 198 0.69 -2.21 2.08
CA ILE A 198 -0.54 -1.51 2.47
C ILE A 198 -0.53 -1.35 3.98
N GLN A 199 -0.68 -0.11 4.45
CA GLN A 199 -0.82 0.21 5.86
C GLN A 199 -2.30 0.39 6.18
N VAL A 200 -2.79 -0.32 7.17
CA VAL A 200 -4.19 -0.26 7.65
C VAL A 200 -4.18 0.25 9.08
N SER A 201 -4.72 1.43 9.30
CA SER A 201 -4.88 2.04 10.61
C SER A 201 -6.36 2.04 10.99
N LYS A 202 -6.70 1.46 12.15
CA LYS A 202 -8.08 1.34 12.63
C LYS A 202 -8.37 2.37 13.70
N GLY A 203 -9.52 3.03 13.59
CA GLY A 203 -9.93 4.11 14.47
C GLY A 203 -9.46 5.48 13.95
N ILE A 204 -9.37 6.46 14.84
CA ILE A 204 -8.97 7.82 14.50
C ILE A 204 -7.49 7.80 14.07
N SER A 205 -7.21 8.34 12.89
CA SER A 205 -5.84 8.42 12.37
C SER A 205 -5.10 9.66 12.86
N SER A 206 -3.81 9.76 12.51
CA SER A 206 -2.99 10.93 12.81
C SER A 206 -3.58 12.19 12.18
N VAL A 207 -3.61 13.28 12.94
CA VAL A 207 -4.01 14.62 12.45
C VAL A 207 -3.15 15.11 11.28
N LYS A 208 -1.95 14.54 11.09
CA LYS A 208 -1.06 14.82 9.95
C LYS A 208 -1.70 14.49 8.61
N ASN A 209 -2.55 13.46 8.56
CA ASN A 209 -3.15 12.93 7.33
C ASN A 209 -4.52 13.55 7.00
N GLY A 210 -4.96 14.53 7.78
CA GLY A 210 -6.23 15.23 7.55
C GLY A 210 -7.37 14.73 8.45
N TYR A 211 -8.60 14.99 8.04
CA TYR A 211 -9.81 14.90 8.89
C TYR A 211 -10.77 13.77 8.46
N GLU A 212 -10.52 13.08 7.36
CA GLU A 212 -11.50 12.15 6.75
C GLU A 212 -11.50 10.75 7.38
N ALA A 213 -10.49 10.40 8.16
CA ALA A 213 -10.37 9.08 8.78
C ALA A 213 -11.26 8.94 10.02
N LEU A 214 -12.53 8.61 9.83
CA LEU A 214 -13.46 8.40 10.94
C LEU A 214 -13.35 6.99 11.52
N THR A 215 -13.29 5.96 10.67
CA THR A 215 -13.16 4.55 11.07
C THR A 215 -11.76 4.01 10.90
N GLY A 216 -10.93 4.73 10.18
CA GLY A 216 -9.54 4.40 9.91
C GLY A 216 -9.07 4.92 8.57
N GLN A 217 -7.82 4.58 8.27
CA GLN A 217 -7.21 4.93 6.99
C GLN A 217 -6.52 3.72 6.38
N ILE A 218 -6.44 3.72 5.07
CA ILE A 218 -5.65 2.78 4.28
C ILE A 218 -4.67 3.58 3.46
N ASN A 219 -3.38 3.35 3.68
CA ASN A 219 -2.31 3.96 2.91
C ASN A 219 -1.61 2.91 2.06
N VAL A 220 -1.57 3.15 0.76
CA VAL A 220 -0.90 2.27 -0.20
C VAL A 220 0.47 2.83 -0.53
N GLU A 221 1.51 2.05 -0.26
CA GLU A 221 2.87 2.33 -0.67
C GLU A 221 3.19 1.56 -1.95
N PHE A 222 3.71 2.27 -2.94
CA PHE A 222 4.06 1.69 -4.23
C PHE A 222 5.54 1.35 -4.32
N LYS A 223 5.93 0.55 -5.31
CA LYS A 223 7.33 0.33 -5.69
C LYS A 223 8.01 1.66 -5.96
N LYS A 224 9.18 1.88 -5.37
CA LYS A 224 9.92 3.14 -5.46
C LYS A 224 11.30 2.94 -6.09
N PRO A 225 11.75 3.85 -6.97
CA PRO A 225 13.01 3.69 -7.69
C PRO A 225 14.26 3.79 -6.82
N GLN A 226 14.17 4.40 -5.63
CA GLN A 226 15.31 4.56 -4.72
C GLN A 226 15.58 3.33 -3.86
N LEU A 227 14.65 2.36 -3.77
CA LEU A 227 14.82 1.18 -2.94
C LEU A 227 16.00 0.32 -3.42
N PRO A 228 16.79 -0.26 -2.50
CA PRO A 228 17.90 -1.14 -2.87
C PRO A 228 17.47 -2.38 -3.64
N GLU A 229 16.31 -2.94 -3.29
CA GLU A 229 15.70 -4.11 -3.89
C GLU A 229 14.84 -3.82 -5.13
N ALA A 230 14.83 -2.57 -5.60
CA ALA A 230 14.08 -2.24 -6.82
C ALA A 230 14.65 -3.02 -8.01
N ASP A 231 13.83 -3.87 -8.60
CA ASP A 231 14.18 -4.65 -9.79
C ASP A 231 14.49 -3.72 -10.97
N TRP A 232 15.49 -4.10 -11.77
CA TRP A 232 15.79 -3.38 -12.99
C TRP A 232 14.63 -3.46 -13.99
N VAL A 233 14.05 -4.65 -14.15
CA VAL A 233 12.82 -4.89 -14.92
C VAL A 233 12.06 -6.02 -14.27
N SER A 234 10.75 -5.85 -14.14
CA SER A 234 9.82 -6.88 -13.70
C SER A 234 8.64 -6.94 -14.66
N ALA A 235 8.14 -8.13 -14.92
CA ALA A 235 6.93 -8.34 -15.70
C ALA A 235 6.05 -9.40 -15.03
N ASN A 236 4.74 -9.17 -15.03
CA ASN A 236 3.76 -10.08 -14.50
C ASN A 236 2.62 -10.23 -15.51
N LEU A 237 2.21 -11.45 -15.79
CA LEU A 237 1.09 -11.77 -16.65
C LEU A 237 0.09 -12.60 -15.85
N PHE A 238 -1.18 -12.25 -15.95
CA PHE A 238 -2.27 -12.97 -15.31
C PHE A 238 -3.34 -13.33 -16.34
N ALA A 239 -3.91 -14.52 -16.21
CA ALA A 239 -5.06 -14.98 -16.99
C ALA A 239 -5.99 -15.81 -16.09
N SER A 240 -7.29 -15.60 -16.20
CA SER A 240 -8.31 -16.37 -15.48
C SER A 240 -9.28 -17.10 -16.38
N THR A 241 -9.99 -18.05 -15.81
CA THR A 241 -11.08 -18.79 -16.47
C THR A 241 -12.27 -17.90 -16.81
N THR A 242 -12.39 -16.74 -16.20
CA THR A 242 -13.40 -15.71 -16.50
C THR A 242 -13.02 -14.83 -17.70
N ASN A 243 -11.98 -15.20 -18.46
CA ASN A 243 -11.47 -14.44 -19.58
C ASN A 243 -10.95 -13.03 -19.24
N ARG A 244 -10.44 -12.87 -18.02
CA ARG A 244 -9.68 -11.70 -17.57
C ARG A 244 -8.20 -11.94 -17.86
N TYR A 245 -7.58 -10.98 -18.49
CA TYR A 245 -6.16 -10.97 -18.85
C TYR A 245 -5.52 -9.68 -18.32
N GLU A 246 -4.37 -9.82 -17.69
CA GLU A 246 -3.61 -8.67 -17.23
C GLU A 246 -2.15 -8.78 -17.63
N ALA A 247 -1.55 -7.64 -17.93
CA ALA A 247 -0.12 -7.49 -18.16
C ALA A 247 0.40 -6.32 -17.34
N ASN A 248 1.40 -6.59 -16.52
CA ASN A 248 2.10 -5.58 -15.74
C ASN A 248 3.56 -5.58 -16.11
N ALA A 249 4.15 -4.41 -16.22
CA ALA A 249 5.59 -4.24 -16.41
C ALA A 249 6.07 -3.06 -15.58
N ASP A 250 7.20 -3.21 -14.91
CA ASP A 250 7.88 -2.11 -14.25
C ASP A 250 9.38 -2.16 -14.55
N ALA A 251 9.97 -0.98 -14.67
CA ALA A 251 11.40 -0.83 -14.89
C ALA A 251 11.95 0.31 -14.03
N THR A 252 13.10 0.08 -13.42
CA THR A 252 13.80 1.06 -12.59
C THR A 252 15.19 1.31 -13.10
N VAL A 253 15.53 2.60 -13.26
CA VAL A 253 16.84 3.04 -13.73
C VAL A 253 17.46 3.96 -12.69
N LYS A 254 18.67 3.61 -12.21
CA LYS A 254 19.50 4.46 -11.36
C LYS A 254 20.39 5.31 -12.27
N LEU A 255 19.99 6.58 -12.48
CA LEU A 255 20.71 7.51 -13.35
C LEU A 255 22.02 8.01 -12.74
N SER A 256 22.09 8.08 -11.42
CA SER A 256 23.29 8.42 -10.66
C SER A 256 23.20 7.85 -9.24
N LYS A 257 24.20 8.15 -8.39
CA LYS A 257 24.17 7.79 -6.96
C LYS A 257 22.99 8.44 -6.20
N ARG A 258 22.41 9.52 -6.73
CA ARG A 258 21.36 10.30 -6.07
C ARG A 258 20.04 10.33 -6.85
N TRP A 259 20.07 10.09 -8.17
CA TRP A 259 18.89 10.15 -9.03
C TRP A 259 18.48 8.77 -9.50
N SER A 260 17.21 8.48 -9.38
CA SER A 260 16.57 7.27 -9.92
C SER A 260 15.21 7.59 -10.50
N THR A 261 14.79 6.77 -11.46
CA THR A 261 13.46 6.85 -12.06
C THR A 261 12.88 5.46 -12.24
N SER A 262 11.56 5.35 -12.16
CA SER A 262 10.85 4.11 -12.50
C SER A 262 9.66 4.39 -13.38
N LEU A 263 9.34 3.39 -14.18
CA LEU A 263 8.18 3.33 -15.04
C LEU A 263 7.37 2.10 -14.67
N LEU A 264 6.08 2.28 -14.44
CA LEU A 264 5.13 1.21 -14.20
C LEU A 264 4.03 1.29 -15.26
N ALA A 265 3.69 0.16 -15.85
CA ALA A 265 2.63 0.03 -16.85
C ALA A 265 1.74 -1.15 -16.50
N HIS A 266 0.43 -0.97 -16.70
CA HIS A 266 -0.57 -2.00 -16.47
C HIS A 266 -1.62 -1.96 -17.57
N TYR A 267 -2.01 -3.13 -18.00
CA TYR A 267 -3.15 -3.38 -18.90
C TYR A 267 -4.00 -4.48 -18.32
N GLU A 268 -5.32 -4.28 -18.33
CA GLU A 268 -6.32 -5.26 -17.94
C GLU A 268 -7.41 -5.31 -19.02
N ASN A 269 -7.89 -6.51 -19.33
CA ASN A 269 -9.03 -6.69 -20.23
C ASN A 269 -9.87 -7.92 -19.84
N GLU A 270 -11.15 -7.71 -19.60
CA GLU A 270 -12.16 -8.75 -19.46
C GLU A 270 -12.97 -8.86 -20.76
N THR A 271 -12.65 -9.86 -21.58
CA THR A 271 -13.14 -9.94 -22.97
C THR A 271 -14.56 -10.44 -23.09
N LYS A 272 -15.12 -11.12 -22.07
CA LYS A 272 -16.46 -11.73 -22.12
C LYS A 272 -17.32 -11.31 -20.93
N ALA A 273 -18.60 -11.10 -21.19
CA ALA A 273 -19.60 -11.04 -20.14
C ALA A 273 -19.93 -12.47 -19.66
N HIS A 274 -20.00 -12.65 -18.36
CA HIS A 274 -20.40 -13.88 -17.70
C HIS A 274 -21.79 -13.69 -17.08
N ASP A 275 -22.66 -14.68 -17.30
CA ASP A 275 -24.00 -14.79 -16.74
C ASP A 275 -24.12 -16.23 -16.23
N GLY A 276 -23.71 -16.45 -14.98
CA GLY A 276 -23.58 -17.78 -14.38
C GLY A 276 -24.90 -18.33 -13.83
N ASN A 277 -25.90 -17.46 -13.68
CA ASN A 277 -27.23 -17.79 -13.17
C ASN A 277 -28.32 -17.77 -14.26
N ASP A 278 -27.95 -17.46 -15.52
CA ASP A 278 -28.83 -17.39 -16.69
C ASP A 278 -30.01 -16.40 -16.53
N ASP A 279 -29.79 -15.28 -15.79
CA ASP A 279 -30.81 -14.26 -15.61
C ASP A 279 -30.82 -13.18 -16.72
N GLY A 280 -29.89 -13.28 -17.65
CA GLY A 280 -29.75 -12.37 -18.77
C GLY A 280 -28.95 -11.11 -18.47
N PHE A 281 -28.35 -11.00 -17.28
CA PHE A 281 -27.44 -9.91 -16.88
C PHE A 281 -26.02 -10.41 -16.68
N ALA A 282 -25.05 -9.55 -16.91
CA ALA A 282 -23.67 -9.84 -16.60
C ALA A 282 -23.45 -9.83 -15.07
N ASP A 283 -22.87 -10.91 -14.51
CA ASP A 283 -22.52 -11.03 -13.08
C ASP A 283 -21.47 -10.01 -12.65
N ILE A 284 -20.55 -9.70 -13.56
CA ILE A 284 -19.50 -8.68 -13.39
C ILE A 284 -19.37 -7.85 -14.69
N PRO A 285 -19.01 -6.58 -14.60
CA PRO A 285 -18.77 -5.77 -15.79
C PRO A 285 -17.51 -6.24 -16.51
N ARG A 286 -17.49 -6.09 -17.82
CA ARG A 286 -16.25 -6.16 -18.60
C ARG A 286 -15.46 -4.90 -18.38
N ILE A 287 -14.19 -5.04 -18.03
CA ILE A 287 -13.27 -3.93 -17.77
C ILE A 287 -12.17 -3.97 -18.83
N GLU A 288 -11.87 -2.83 -19.40
CA GLU A 288 -10.63 -2.60 -20.14
C GLU A 288 -9.94 -1.39 -19.51
N GLN A 289 -8.70 -1.58 -19.02
CA GLN A 289 -7.96 -0.55 -18.31
C GLN A 289 -6.53 -0.44 -18.82
N TYR A 290 -6.09 0.78 -19.04
CA TYR A 290 -4.70 1.16 -19.27
C TYR A 290 -4.26 2.06 -18.12
N ASN A 291 -3.13 1.73 -17.50
CA ASN A 291 -2.62 2.50 -16.37
C ASN A 291 -1.10 2.66 -16.52
N PHE A 292 -0.61 3.86 -16.31
CA PHE A 292 0.77 4.21 -16.53
C PHE A 292 1.26 5.15 -15.45
N TRP A 293 2.45 4.91 -14.90
CA TRP A 293 3.04 5.75 -13.88
C TRP A 293 4.54 5.92 -14.09
N ASN A 294 5.00 7.16 -14.21
CA ASN A 294 6.41 7.50 -14.21
C ASN A 294 6.77 8.23 -12.91
N ARG A 295 7.85 7.80 -12.27
CA ARG A 295 8.30 8.30 -10.96
C ARG A 295 9.76 8.70 -11.01
N TRP A 296 10.10 9.72 -10.25
CA TRP A 296 11.44 10.26 -10.09
C TRP A 296 11.77 10.42 -8.62
N ALA A 297 13.01 10.11 -8.24
CA ALA A 297 13.52 10.31 -6.90
C ALA A 297 14.93 10.88 -6.92
N TYR A 298 15.18 11.84 -6.05
CA TYR A 298 16.49 12.36 -5.72
C TYR A 298 16.75 12.21 -4.23
N MET A 299 17.84 11.55 -3.87
CA MET A 299 18.27 11.28 -2.50
C MET A 299 19.60 11.98 -2.22
N GLY A 300 19.52 13.18 -1.68
CA GLY A 300 20.69 13.96 -1.25
C GLY A 300 20.91 13.90 0.25
N ASP A 301 21.99 14.50 0.73
CA ASP A 301 22.35 14.48 2.15
C ASP A 301 21.46 15.39 3.01
N HIS A 302 20.96 16.49 2.44
CA HIS A 302 20.09 17.47 3.10
C HIS A 302 18.78 17.72 2.36
N TYR A 303 18.62 17.14 1.18
CA TYR A 303 17.43 17.35 0.38
C TYR A 303 16.99 16.05 -0.26
N VAL A 304 15.72 15.75 -0.09
CA VAL A 304 15.04 14.59 -0.70
C VAL A 304 13.91 15.11 -1.57
N PHE A 305 13.84 14.60 -2.79
CA PHE A 305 12.78 14.93 -3.73
C PHE A 305 12.20 13.67 -4.33
N GLN A 306 10.88 13.65 -4.44
CA GLN A 306 10.14 12.64 -5.19
C GLN A 306 9.08 13.34 -6.03
N ALA A 307 8.87 12.86 -7.24
CA ALA A 307 7.79 13.32 -8.11
C ALA A 307 7.23 12.15 -8.91
N GLY A 308 6.00 12.28 -9.36
CA GLY A 308 5.39 11.30 -10.24
C GLY A 308 4.23 11.87 -11.02
N ILE A 309 4.00 11.28 -12.19
CA ILE A 309 2.82 11.49 -13.03
C ILE A 309 2.18 10.15 -13.34
N LYS A 310 0.86 10.06 -13.21
CA LYS A 310 0.08 8.86 -13.47
C LYS A 310 -1.05 9.19 -14.44
N ALA A 311 -1.32 8.28 -15.37
CA ALA A 311 -2.44 8.35 -16.29
C ALA A 311 -3.18 7.02 -16.29
N LEU A 312 -4.51 7.09 -16.25
CA LEU A 312 -5.41 5.95 -16.29
C LEU A 312 -6.53 6.25 -17.31
N ASP A 313 -6.82 5.25 -18.13
CA ASP A 313 -7.98 5.20 -19.00
C ASP A 313 -8.69 3.86 -18.77
N GLU A 314 -9.98 3.89 -18.46
CA GLU A 314 -10.75 2.70 -18.13
C GLU A 314 -12.13 2.77 -18.76
N SER A 315 -12.56 1.68 -19.39
CA SER A 315 -13.94 1.45 -19.85
C SER A 315 -14.53 0.27 -19.11
N ARG A 316 -15.76 0.44 -18.59
CA ARG A 316 -16.56 -0.59 -17.91
C ARG A 316 -17.87 -0.79 -18.62
N LYS A 317 -18.19 -2.03 -19.00
CA LYS A 317 -19.42 -2.37 -19.70
C LYS A 317 -20.13 -3.50 -19.01
N GLY A 318 -21.40 -3.28 -18.64
CA GLY A 318 -22.24 -4.24 -17.92
C GLY A 318 -23.70 -4.17 -18.40
N GLY A 319 -24.58 -4.76 -17.60
CA GLY A 319 -26.00 -4.81 -17.90
C GLY A 319 -26.43 -6.10 -18.60
N GLN A 320 -27.45 -6.05 -19.46
CA GLN A 320 -28.01 -7.23 -20.13
C GLN A 320 -27.06 -7.80 -21.20
N VAL A 321 -26.94 -9.13 -21.18
CA VAL A 321 -26.08 -9.87 -22.11
C VAL A 321 -26.82 -10.22 -23.43
N SER A 322 -26.09 -10.66 -24.44
CA SER A 322 -26.64 -10.92 -25.79
C SER A 322 -27.67 -12.05 -25.83
N HIS A 323 -27.60 -13.01 -24.94
CA HIS A 323 -28.51 -14.15 -24.82
C HIS A 323 -29.73 -13.90 -23.91
N SER A 324 -29.90 -12.69 -23.38
CA SER A 324 -31.02 -12.31 -22.50
C SER A 324 -32.41 -12.38 -23.21
N GLY A 325 -32.44 -12.60 -24.52
CA GLY A 325 -33.69 -12.57 -25.31
C GLY A 325 -34.24 -11.18 -25.61
N VAL A 326 -33.59 -10.12 -25.07
CA VAL A 326 -33.99 -8.72 -25.30
C VAL A 326 -33.29 -8.18 -26.55
N PRO A 327 -34.02 -7.51 -27.47
CA PRO A 327 -33.40 -6.86 -28.61
C PRO A 327 -32.32 -5.87 -28.20
N ALA A 328 -31.23 -5.76 -28.97
CA ALA A 328 -30.09 -4.92 -28.63
C ALA A 328 -30.47 -3.46 -28.35
N ALA A 329 -31.45 -2.91 -29.08
CA ALA A 329 -31.90 -1.54 -28.89
C ALA A 329 -32.66 -1.27 -27.55
N ASP A 330 -33.18 -2.35 -26.93
CA ASP A 330 -33.97 -2.27 -25.69
C ASP A 330 -33.24 -2.79 -24.47
N ARG A 331 -31.99 -3.26 -24.61
CA ARG A 331 -31.20 -3.78 -23.50
C ARG A 331 -30.86 -2.67 -22.52
N TYR A 332 -30.87 -3.04 -21.24
CA TYR A 332 -30.28 -2.22 -20.21
C TYR A 332 -28.76 -2.35 -20.26
N GLU A 333 -28.10 -1.31 -20.70
CA GLU A 333 -26.65 -1.25 -20.81
C GLU A 333 -26.07 -0.33 -19.73
N ILE A 334 -24.93 -0.72 -19.19
CA ILE A 334 -24.08 0.09 -18.35
C ILE A 334 -22.81 0.33 -19.12
N ASP A 335 -22.46 1.61 -19.30
CA ASP A 335 -21.22 2.02 -19.96
C ASP A 335 -20.60 3.16 -19.13
N ILE A 336 -19.38 2.95 -18.64
CA ILE A 336 -18.68 3.91 -17.78
C ILE A 336 -17.27 4.07 -18.31
N ASP A 337 -16.98 5.23 -18.86
CA ASP A 337 -15.65 5.61 -19.31
C ASP A 337 -15.00 6.57 -18.33
N THR A 338 -13.79 6.26 -17.90
CA THR A 338 -13.04 7.03 -16.92
C THR A 338 -11.66 7.39 -17.44
N ARG A 339 -11.29 8.67 -17.33
CA ARG A 339 -9.93 9.17 -17.54
C ARG A 339 -9.45 9.87 -16.28
N ARG A 340 -8.26 9.49 -15.82
CA ARG A 340 -7.70 10.05 -14.60
C ARG A 340 -6.22 10.37 -14.78
N TYR A 341 -5.86 11.60 -14.43
CA TYR A 341 -4.49 12.09 -14.44
C TYR A 341 -4.11 12.56 -13.05
N GLU A 342 -2.98 12.10 -12.57
CA GLU A 342 -2.46 12.45 -11.24
C GLU A 342 -1.03 12.94 -11.37
N ALA A 343 -0.67 13.94 -10.59
CA ALA A 343 0.71 14.39 -10.43
C ALA A 343 0.97 14.73 -8.97
N PHE A 344 2.19 14.44 -8.50
CA PHE A 344 2.60 14.84 -7.17
C PHE A 344 4.08 15.22 -7.12
N THR A 345 4.43 16.01 -6.10
CA THR A 345 5.80 16.21 -5.66
C THR A 345 5.90 16.15 -4.14
N LYS A 346 6.96 15.55 -3.64
CA LYS A 346 7.34 15.55 -2.23
C LYS A 346 8.75 16.10 -2.12
N ASN A 347 8.91 17.09 -1.29
CA ASN A 347 10.17 17.80 -1.08
C ASN A 347 10.45 17.80 0.41
N ALA A 348 11.60 17.36 0.83
CA ALA A 348 12.03 17.44 2.23
C ALA A 348 13.42 18.04 2.33
N TYR A 349 13.56 19.04 3.19
CA TYR A 349 14.84 19.63 3.54
C TYR A 349 15.22 19.29 4.97
N ILE A 350 16.36 18.63 5.16
CA ILE A 350 16.87 18.14 6.42
C ILE A 350 17.87 19.16 6.94
N PHE A 351 17.48 19.93 7.98
CA PHE A 351 18.34 20.93 8.61
C PHE A 351 19.36 20.28 9.55
N ASN A 352 18.91 19.28 10.31
CA ASN A 352 19.74 18.57 11.28
C ASN A 352 19.34 17.09 11.34
N LYS A 353 20.27 16.20 10.97
CA LYS A 353 20.07 14.76 10.96
C LYS A 353 20.02 14.16 12.38
N GLU A 354 20.78 14.73 13.32
CA GLU A 354 20.85 14.22 14.70
C GLU A 354 19.57 14.51 15.48
N LYS A 355 18.92 15.64 15.16
CA LYS A 355 17.66 16.07 15.77
C LYS A 355 16.45 15.84 14.88
N ASN A 356 16.62 15.11 13.78
CA ASN A 356 15.56 14.88 12.79
C ASN A 356 14.81 16.17 12.40
N THR A 357 15.52 17.35 12.46
CA THR A 357 14.90 18.62 12.13
C THR A 357 14.76 18.74 10.63
N ASN A 358 13.53 18.79 10.15
CA ASN A 358 13.24 18.83 8.73
C ASN A 358 11.97 19.64 8.42
N LEU A 359 11.84 20.03 7.17
CA LEU A 359 10.67 20.66 6.61
C LEU A 359 10.28 19.90 5.33
N ALA A 360 9.08 19.38 5.30
CA ALA A 360 8.55 18.64 4.15
C ALA A 360 7.37 19.39 3.52
N LEU A 361 7.39 19.45 2.19
CA LEU A 361 6.31 19.99 1.37
C LEU A 361 5.81 18.93 0.42
N ILE A 362 4.53 18.61 0.49
CA ILE A 362 3.82 17.73 -0.42
C ILE A 362 2.86 18.57 -1.24
N LEU A 363 2.89 18.41 -2.56
CA LEU A 363 1.91 18.97 -3.48
C LEU A 363 1.38 17.85 -4.35
N SER A 364 0.07 17.79 -4.56
CA SER A 364 -0.53 16.90 -5.54
C SER A 364 -1.72 17.53 -6.25
N GLY A 365 -1.98 17.04 -7.46
CA GLY A 365 -3.14 17.42 -8.24
C GLY A 365 -3.70 16.23 -9.00
N THR A 366 -5.01 16.18 -9.11
CA THR A 366 -5.74 15.12 -9.81
C THR A 366 -6.83 15.72 -10.69
N LEU A 367 -6.94 15.20 -11.90
CA LEU A 367 -8.08 15.40 -12.80
C LEU A 367 -8.74 14.05 -13.04
N HIS A 368 -10.04 13.96 -12.82
CA HIS A 368 -10.83 12.75 -12.99
C HIS A 368 -12.09 13.06 -13.77
N ASN A 369 -12.19 12.49 -14.97
CA ASN A 369 -13.34 12.64 -15.84
C ASN A 369 -14.04 11.30 -15.93
N GLN A 370 -15.34 11.27 -15.70
CA GLN A 370 -16.14 10.06 -15.79
C GLN A 370 -17.42 10.35 -16.55
N ASP A 371 -17.64 9.61 -17.63
CA ASP A 371 -18.89 9.57 -18.38
C ASP A 371 -19.59 8.25 -18.10
N ALA A 372 -20.81 8.30 -17.56
CA ALA A 372 -21.52 7.09 -17.14
C ALA A 372 -22.96 7.05 -17.65
N LEU A 373 -23.30 5.92 -18.27
CA LEU A 373 -24.61 5.55 -18.75
C LEU A 373 -25.14 4.35 -17.97
N TYR A 374 -26.37 4.45 -17.47
CA TYR A 374 -27.10 3.38 -16.77
C TYR A 374 -28.46 3.21 -17.41
N GLY A 375 -28.54 2.44 -18.50
CA GLY A 375 -29.69 2.34 -19.36
C GLY A 375 -29.98 3.68 -20.06
N ARG A 376 -30.99 4.43 -19.58
CA ARG A 376 -31.30 5.77 -20.11
C ARG A 376 -30.87 6.91 -19.18
N LYS A 377 -30.33 6.59 -18.01
CA LYS A 377 -29.80 7.57 -17.05
C LYS A 377 -28.36 7.90 -17.37
N ILE A 378 -28.02 9.17 -17.24
CA ILE A 378 -26.68 9.69 -17.51
C ILE A 378 -26.15 10.34 -16.24
N TYR A 379 -24.88 10.08 -15.93
CA TYR A 379 -24.16 10.78 -14.87
C TYR A 379 -22.71 11.01 -15.30
N ASN A 380 -22.42 12.21 -15.75
CA ASN A 380 -21.08 12.63 -16.14
C ASN A 380 -20.53 13.58 -15.09
N VAL A 381 -19.28 13.38 -14.70
CA VAL A 381 -18.63 14.20 -13.69
C VAL A 381 -17.18 14.47 -14.06
N ASP A 382 -16.81 15.76 -13.99
CA ASP A 382 -15.43 16.23 -14.03
C ASP A 382 -15.04 16.66 -12.62
N GLN A 383 -14.11 15.93 -12.01
CA GLN A 383 -13.56 16.27 -10.71
C GLN A 383 -12.12 16.78 -10.86
N SER A 384 -11.82 17.89 -10.21
CA SER A 384 -10.47 18.39 -10.01
C SER A 384 -10.14 18.44 -8.53
N ASN A 385 -8.96 17.92 -8.15
CA ASN A 385 -8.46 17.98 -6.78
C ASN A 385 -7.07 18.62 -6.77
N ALA A 386 -6.80 19.41 -5.73
CA ALA A 386 -5.47 19.91 -5.41
C ALA A 386 -5.23 19.77 -3.91
N TYR A 387 -4.09 19.20 -3.55
CA TYR A 387 -3.67 19.01 -2.17
C TYR A 387 -2.28 19.61 -1.94
N ALA A 388 -2.12 20.30 -0.82
CA ALA A 388 -0.84 20.80 -0.34
C ALA A 388 -0.69 20.51 1.14
N SER A 389 0.49 20.07 1.57
CA SER A 389 0.81 19.86 2.99
C SER A 389 2.24 20.31 3.27
N LEU A 390 2.40 21.18 4.27
CA LEU A 390 3.67 21.63 4.77
C LEU A 390 3.83 21.14 6.20
N MET A 391 4.89 20.37 6.47
CA MET A 391 5.15 19.75 7.76
C MET A 391 6.54 20.12 8.24
N PHE A 392 6.63 20.54 9.48
CA PHE A 392 7.88 20.75 10.19
C PHE A 392 7.99 19.73 11.32
N GLU A 393 9.13 19.08 11.42
CA GLU A 393 9.42 18.12 12.48
C GLU A 393 10.77 18.42 13.10
N THR A 394 10.86 18.23 14.42
CA THR A 394 12.12 18.35 15.16
C THR A 394 12.08 17.55 16.44
N GLU A 395 13.20 16.97 16.80
CA GLU A 395 13.45 16.22 18.01
C GLU A 395 14.26 17.12 18.97
N PHE A 396 13.66 17.52 20.09
CA PHE A 396 14.36 18.29 21.11
C PHE A 396 15.22 17.37 22.00
N THR A 397 14.64 16.24 22.39
CA THR A 397 15.30 15.13 23.08
C THR A 397 14.72 13.83 22.56
N LYS A 398 15.27 12.68 22.94
CA LYS A 398 14.75 11.36 22.54
C LYS A 398 13.30 11.09 22.95
N GLU A 399 12.82 11.80 23.97
CA GLU A 399 11.47 11.66 24.51
C GLU A 399 10.53 12.80 24.09
N HIS A 400 11.08 13.87 23.51
CA HIS A 400 10.35 15.08 23.17
C HIS A 400 10.52 15.44 21.71
N ASN A 401 9.50 15.18 20.94
CA ASN A 401 9.45 15.55 19.53
C ASN A 401 8.26 16.49 19.26
N LEU A 402 8.43 17.37 18.30
CA LEU A 402 7.41 18.29 17.83
C LEU A 402 7.17 18.06 16.35
N SER A 403 5.93 17.82 16.00
CA SER A 403 5.48 17.85 14.61
C SER A 403 4.38 18.90 14.46
N ALA A 404 4.53 19.83 13.55
CA ALA A 404 3.53 20.87 13.28
C ALA A 404 3.39 21.06 11.77
N GLY A 405 2.19 21.36 11.31
CA GLY A 405 1.99 21.51 9.89
C GLY A 405 0.68 22.20 9.51
N PHE A 406 0.62 22.49 8.21
CA PHE A 406 -0.55 23.06 7.54
C PHE A 406 -0.88 22.19 6.35
N SER A 407 -2.18 21.97 6.12
CA SER A 407 -2.67 21.30 4.92
C SER A 407 -3.79 22.10 4.28
N TYR A 408 -3.90 21.97 2.97
CA TYR A 408 -4.96 22.54 2.17
C TYR A 408 -5.43 21.52 1.15
N ASN A 409 -6.73 21.30 1.08
CA ASN A 409 -7.36 20.46 0.10
C ASN A 409 -8.46 21.22 -0.61
N TYR A 410 -8.45 21.15 -1.94
CA TYR A 410 -9.49 21.67 -2.82
C TYR A 410 -10.08 20.55 -3.64
N ASP A 411 -11.41 20.48 -3.71
CA ASP A 411 -12.17 19.63 -4.60
C ASP A 411 -13.19 20.45 -5.40
N GLY A 412 -13.15 20.28 -6.72
CA GLY A 412 -14.12 20.88 -7.62
C GLY A 412 -14.85 19.80 -8.41
N TYR A 413 -16.15 19.89 -8.53
CA TYR A 413 -17.00 18.97 -9.28
C TYR A 413 -17.86 19.76 -10.26
N ASP A 414 -17.83 19.35 -11.54
CA ASP A 414 -18.73 19.77 -12.58
C ASP A 414 -19.53 18.55 -13.02
N GLN A 415 -20.84 18.56 -12.82
CA GLN A 415 -21.69 17.40 -13.00
C GLN A 415 -22.76 17.69 -14.02
N HIS A 416 -22.96 16.76 -14.96
CA HIS A 416 -24.04 16.78 -15.94
C HIS A 416 -24.80 15.47 -15.85
N TYR A 417 -26.04 15.50 -15.41
CA TYR A 417 -26.77 14.26 -15.17
C TYR A 417 -28.24 14.32 -15.54
N ARG A 418 -28.81 13.17 -15.82
CA ARG A 418 -30.22 12.89 -15.98
C ARG A 418 -30.55 11.57 -15.32
N LEU A 419 -31.23 11.61 -14.16
CA LEU A 419 -31.54 10.43 -13.36
C LEU A 419 -32.93 9.85 -13.66
N THR A 420 -33.58 10.25 -14.74
CA THR A 420 -34.86 9.72 -15.21
C THR A 420 -34.67 8.89 -16.47
N ASN A 421 -35.57 7.94 -16.71
CA ASN A 421 -35.58 7.13 -17.95
C ASN A 421 -36.16 7.89 -19.16
N ASN A 422 -36.71 9.09 -18.96
CA ASN A 422 -37.22 9.92 -20.07
C ASN A 422 -36.04 10.62 -20.76
N ALA A 423 -35.73 10.17 -21.98
CA ALA A 423 -34.62 10.69 -22.76
C ALA A 423 -34.80 12.16 -23.20
N GLU A 424 -36.04 12.68 -23.21
CA GLU A 424 -36.33 14.06 -23.57
C GLU A 424 -36.05 15.04 -22.39
N THR A 425 -35.91 14.52 -21.17
CA THR A 425 -35.54 15.36 -20.03
C THR A 425 -34.14 15.96 -20.22
N PRO A 426 -33.96 17.29 -20.18
CA PRO A 426 -32.65 17.91 -20.31
C PRO A 426 -31.70 17.47 -19.22
N LEU A 427 -30.40 17.50 -19.52
CA LEU A 427 -29.37 17.26 -18.50
C LEU A 427 -29.39 18.40 -17.44
N THR A 428 -29.39 18.00 -16.19
CA THR A 428 -29.16 18.92 -15.07
C THR A 428 -27.67 19.20 -14.94
N LYS A 429 -27.31 20.46 -14.73
CA LYS A 429 -25.94 20.88 -14.44
C LYS A 429 -25.83 21.23 -12.95
N ALA A 430 -24.84 20.66 -12.28
CA ALA A 430 -24.54 20.96 -10.90
C ALA A 430 -23.04 21.21 -10.70
N PHE A 431 -22.71 22.14 -9.86
CA PHE A 431 -21.33 22.51 -9.54
C PHE A 431 -21.14 22.44 -8.02
N ALA A 432 -20.08 21.83 -7.57
CA ALA A 432 -19.67 21.84 -6.18
C ALA A 432 -18.19 22.22 -6.08
N ARG A 433 -17.86 23.05 -5.12
CA ARG A 433 -16.50 23.46 -4.81
C ARG A 433 -16.31 23.38 -3.30
N GLU A 434 -15.28 22.68 -2.89
CA GLU A 434 -14.91 22.52 -1.49
C GLU A 434 -13.47 22.95 -1.28
N SER A 435 -13.22 23.68 -0.20
CA SER A 435 -11.88 24.10 0.20
C SER A 435 -11.73 23.89 1.69
N VAL A 436 -10.77 23.06 2.09
CA VAL A 436 -10.53 22.76 3.49
C VAL A 436 -9.08 23.04 3.83
N GLY A 437 -8.88 23.98 4.77
CA GLY A 437 -7.59 24.27 5.38
C GLY A 437 -7.47 23.62 6.75
N GLY A 438 -6.33 23.03 7.05
CA GLY A 438 -6.04 22.40 8.34
C GLY A 438 -4.71 22.89 8.91
N ALA A 439 -4.63 22.95 10.24
CA ALA A 439 -3.37 23.15 10.96
C ALA A 439 -3.32 22.17 12.12
N TYR A 440 -2.14 21.65 12.40
CA TYR A 440 -1.93 20.76 13.54
C TYR A 440 -0.61 21.06 14.24
N ALA A 441 -0.56 20.69 15.51
CA ALA A 441 0.67 20.58 16.27
C ALA A 441 0.55 19.37 17.20
N GLN A 442 1.56 18.52 17.19
CA GLN A 442 1.67 17.31 18.00
C GLN A 442 3.00 17.33 18.71
N TYR A 443 2.98 17.12 20.02
CA TYR A 443 4.16 17.07 20.89
C TYR A 443 4.27 15.70 21.53
#